data_9675a761ef45656ffd5ee058b99cc158
#
_entry.id   9675a761ef45656ffd5ee058b99cc158
#
_cell.length_a   1.000
_cell.length_b   1.000
_cell.length_c   1.000
_cell.angle_alpha   90.00
_cell.angle_beta   90.00
_cell.angle_gamma   90.00
#
_symmetry.space_group_name_H-M   'P 1'
#
loop_
_entity.id
_entity.type
_entity.pdbx_description
1 polymer ?
#
loop_
_entity_poly.entity_id
_entity_poly.type
_entity_poly.pdbx_seq_one_letter_code
_entity_poly.pdbx_strand_id
1 'polypeptide(L)'
;FSIVASLFVIGLSLLLISVLDWPLFRDWVSYYLVGTVPFAFLVAIFWRGEHPRSVAALPQPGRGLAFVGITLVVAAVVAGLHLVTIGGGVTPPTPFVAQCLIGSVPIAFVLMTLWGGWPFSLVRSPMLGGALLLVVAYGLNALLFRTLSDFGWLVGAPPYVESLDPKGPITSWVVLVVLVTTMAAAL
;
A
#
# COMPACT_ATOMS: atom_id res chain seq x y z
N PHE A 1 17.97 -14.10 16.90
CA PHE A 1 16.69 -13.39 17.13
C PHE A 1 15.85 -13.31 15.86
N SER A 2 16.43 -12.93 14.71
CA SER A 2 15.73 -12.81 13.43
C SER A 2 15.11 -14.11 12.93
N ILE A 3 15.79 -15.25 13.05
CA ILE A 3 15.27 -16.55 12.63
C ILE A 3 14.03 -16.95 13.44
N VAL A 4 14.07 -16.78 14.77
CA VAL A 4 12.92 -17.06 15.63
C VAL A 4 11.74 -16.16 15.31
N ALA A 5 11.98 -14.87 15.10
CA ALA A 5 10.96 -13.94 14.69
C ALA A 5 10.35 -14.30 13.34
N SER A 6 11.18 -14.71 12.36
CA SER A 6 10.70 -15.14 11.05
C SER A 6 9.84 -16.40 11.13
N LEU A 7 10.28 -17.40 11.89
CA LEU A 7 9.52 -18.63 12.13
C LEU A 7 8.18 -18.34 12.84
N PHE A 8 8.18 -17.42 13.81
CA PHE A 8 6.95 -16.99 14.47
C PHE A 8 5.98 -16.31 13.48
N VAL A 9 6.47 -15.40 12.63
CA VAL A 9 5.64 -14.74 11.61
C VAL A 9 5.09 -15.74 10.61
N ILE A 10 5.91 -16.68 10.14
CA ILE A 10 5.48 -17.74 9.24
C ILE A 10 4.41 -18.62 9.91
N GLY A 11 4.65 -19.07 11.14
CA GLY A 11 3.70 -19.87 11.90
C GLY A 11 2.37 -19.16 12.12
N LEU A 12 2.40 -17.88 12.49
CA LEU A 12 1.21 -17.05 12.64
C LEU A 12 0.46 -16.88 11.31
N SER A 13 1.17 -16.66 10.22
CA SER A 13 0.58 -16.51 8.88
C SER A 13 -0.11 -17.80 8.44
N LEU A 14 0.53 -18.95 8.64
CA LEU A 14 -0.07 -20.26 8.35
C LEU A 14 -1.31 -20.53 9.21
N LEU A 15 -1.26 -20.17 10.49
CA LEU A 15 -2.41 -20.28 11.39
C LEU A 15 -3.57 -19.41 10.90
N LEU A 16 -3.31 -18.17 10.53
CA LEU A 16 -4.34 -17.27 10.01
C LEU A 16 -4.96 -17.81 8.72
N ILE A 17 -4.15 -18.32 7.79
CA ILE A 17 -4.65 -18.92 6.54
C ILE A 17 -5.47 -20.17 6.80
N SER A 18 -5.12 -20.98 7.82
CA SER A 18 -5.86 -22.19 8.17
C SER A 18 -7.20 -21.94 8.85
N VAL A 19 -7.32 -20.81 9.54
CA VAL A 19 -8.55 -20.42 10.28
C VAL A 19 -9.49 -19.58 9.44
N LEU A 20 -8.96 -18.75 8.54
CA LEU A 20 -9.75 -17.90 7.67
C LEU A 20 -10.20 -18.68 6.44
N ASP A 21 -11.46 -18.50 6.07
CA ASP A 21 -11.97 -19.01 4.80
C ASP A 21 -11.18 -18.39 3.64
N TRP A 22 -10.78 -19.25 2.65
CA TRP A 22 -9.91 -18.82 1.55
C TRP A 22 -10.45 -17.62 0.75
N PRO A 23 -11.73 -17.53 0.38
CA PRO A 23 -12.30 -16.36 -0.25
C PRO A 23 -12.15 -15.10 0.62
N LEU A 24 -12.42 -15.20 1.92
CA LEU A 24 -12.26 -14.09 2.84
C LEU A 24 -10.80 -13.60 2.91
N PHE A 25 -9.86 -14.54 2.99
CA PHE A 25 -8.43 -14.21 3.01
C PHE A 25 -8.01 -13.55 1.70
N ARG A 26 -8.33 -14.17 0.56
CA ARG A 26 -7.95 -13.69 -0.77
C ARG A 26 -8.52 -12.31 -1.07
N ASP A 27 -9.80 -12.11 -0.83
CA ASP A 27 -10.53 -10.95 -1.32
C ASP A 27 -10.49 -9.77 -0.33
N TRP A 28 -10.47 -10.03 0.96
CA TRP A 28 -10.52 -8.99 1.98
C TRP A 28 -9.18 -8.76 2.69
N VAL A 29 -8.59 -9.83 3.21
CA VAL A 29 -7.38 -9.70 4.04
C VAL A 29 -6.20 -9.23 3.20
N SER A 30 -5.99 -9.81 2.01
CA SER A 30 -4.91 -9.40 1.12
C SER A 30 -5.09 -7.96 0.64
N TYR A 31 -6.30 -7.58 0.26
CA TYR A 31 -6.65 -6.21 -0.10
C TYR A 31 -6.34 -5.22 1.02
N TYR A 32 -6.80 -5.55 2.22
CA TYR A 32 -6.58 -4.72 3.40
C TYR A 32 -5.10 -4.59 3.77
N LEU A 33 -4.36 -5.71 3.74
CA LEU A 33 -2.94 -5.72 4.07
C LEU A 33 -2.10 -4.84 3.13
N VAL A 34 -2.44 -4.80 1.84
CA VAL A 34 -1.77 -3.92 0.88
C VAL A 34 -1.93 -2.45 1.29
N GLY A 35 -3.09 -2.07 1.82
CA GLY A 35 -3.34 -0.71 2.32
C GLY A 35 -2.46 -0.30 3.50
N THR A 36 -1.85 -1.26 4.22
CA THR A 36 -0.95 -0.95 5.34
C THR A 36 0.42 -0.45 4.89
N VAL A 37 0.88 -0.85 3.71
CA VAL A 37 2.28 -0.69 3.29
C VAL A 37 2.72 0.77 3.15
N PRO A 38 1.98 1.67 2.48
CA PRO A 38 2.41 3.07 2.35
C PRO A 38 2.54 3.77 3.70
N PHE A 39 1.63 3.49 4.64
CA PHE A 39 1.71 4.07 5.98
C PHE A 39 2.86 3.45 6.80
N ALA A 40 3.10 2.16 6.67
CA ALA A 40 4.26 1.52 7.31
C ALA A 40 5.58 2.13 6.80
N PHE A 41 5.69 2.41 5.51
CA PHE A 41 6.83 3.14 4.95
C PHE A 41 6.93 4.57 5.51
N LEU A 42 5.81 5.28 5.65
CA LEU A 42 5.81 6.60 6.26
C LEU A 42 6.40 6.57 7.66
N VAL A 43 5.95 5.63 8.49
CA VAL A 43 6.44 5.46 9.86
C VAL A 43 7.92 5.08 9.88
N ALA A 44 8.33 4.13 9.04
CA ALA A 44 9.68 3.57 9.07
C ALA A 44 10.72 4.52 8.43
N ILE A 45 10.38 5.13 7.29
CA ILE A 45 11.33 5.87 6.45
C ILE A 45 11.23 7.36 6.72
N PHE A 46 10.05 7.95 6.51
CA PHE A 46 9.88 9.39 6.59
C PHE A 46 9.89 9.91 8.03
N TRP A 47 9.18 9.23 8.93
CA TRP A 47 9.14 9.59 10.34
C TRP A 47 10.21 8.90 11.21
N ARG A 48 10.90 7.91 10.69
CA ARG A 48 11.93 7.13 11.41
C ARG A 48 11.46 6.61 12.77
N GLY A 49 10.16 6.34 12.89
CA GLY A 49 9.54 5.92 14.14
C GLY A 49 9.42 7.01 15.21
N GLU A 50 9.67 8.27 14.90
CA GLU A 50 9.63 9.38 15.87
C GLU A 50 8.27 10.08 15.96
N HIS A 51 7.36 9.78 15.04
CA HIS A 51 6.03 10.37 14.99
C HIS A 51 4.93 9.32 14.83
N PRO A 52 3.75 9.53 15.45
CA PRO A 52 3.38 10.59 16.39
C PRO A 52 4.22 10.56 17.68
N ARG A 53 4.61 11.71 18.21
CA ARG A 53 5.47 11.79 19.41
C ARG A 53 4.86 11.08 20.63
N SER A 54 3.54 11.13 20.78
CA SER A 54 2.83 10.42 21.86
C SER A 54 3.03 8.90 21.81
N VAL A 55 3.08 8.33 20.60
CA VAL A 55 3.33 6.90 20.39
C VAL A 55 4.82 6.59 20.50
N ALA A 56 5.66 7.43 19.91
CA ALA A 56 7.10 7.26 19.94
C ALA A 56 7.69 7.28 21.37
N ALA A 57 7.05 7.99 22.30
CA ALA A 57 7.43 8.07 23.72
C ALA A 57 7.05 6.82 24.52
N LEU A 58 6.23 5.92 23.99
CA LEU A 58 5.84 4.71 24.69
C LEU A 58 7.02 3.73 24.82
N PRO A 59 7.12 2.98 25.95
CA PRO A 59 8.07 1.90 26.05
C PRO A 59 7.66 0.71 25.16
N GLN A 60 8.63 -0.10 24.78
CA GLN A 60 8.34 -1.39 24.13
C GLN A 60 7.74 -2.38 25.14
N PRO A 61 6.75 -3.21 24.74
CA PRO A 61 6.18 -3.38 23.38
C PRO A 61 5.04 -2.42 23.02
N GLY A 62 4.60 -1.58 23.95
CA GLY A 62 3.44 -0.67 23.74
C GLY A 62 3.60 0.24 22.52
N ARG A 63 4.80 0.76 22.27
CA ARG A 63 5.13 1.55 21.08
C ARG A 63 4.84 0.79 19.78
N GLY A 64 5.33 -0.45 19.69
CA GLY A 64 5.12 -1.28 18.50
C GLY A 64 3.64 -1.59 18.27
N LEU A 65 2.93 -1.98 19.31
CA LEU A 65 1.49 -2.26 19.23
C LEU A 65 0.68 -1.03 18.82
N ALA A 66 1.02 0.15 19.33
CA ALA A 66 0.34 1.39 18.97
C ALA A 66 0.59 1.75 17.49
N PHE A 67 1.82 1.60 16.98
CA PHE A 67 2.09 1.80 15.56
C PHE A 67 1.33 0.81 14.68
N VAL A 68 1.28 -0.47 15.05
CA VAL A 68 0.48 -1.47 14.34
C VAL A 68 -1.00 -1.06 14.35
N GLY A 69 -1.55 -0.68 15.50
CA GLY A 69 -2.95 -0.26 15.61
C GLY A 69 -3.28 0.93 14.71
N ILE A 70 -2.43 1.98 14.71
CA ILE A 70 -2.63 3.14 13.82
C ILE A 70 -2.52 2.73 12.35
N THR A 71 -1.54 1.89 12.01
CA THR A 71 -1.38 1.38 10.63
C THR A 71 -2.63 0.66 10.15
N LEU A 72 -3.20 -0.19 11.01
CA LEU A 72 -4.44 -0.91 10.68
C LEU A 72 -5.63 0.04 10.50
N VAL A 73 -5.77 1.06 11.34
CA VAL A 73 -6.84 2.06 11.20
C VAL A 73 -6.68 2.86 9.90
N VAL A 74 -5.47 3.33 9.61
CA VAL A 74 -5.21 4.07 8.36
C VAL A 74 -5.48 3.20 7.14
N ALA A 75 -5.05 1.94 7.17
CA ALA A 75 -5.33 0.99 6.10
C ALA A 75 -6.83 0.77 5.89
N ALA A 76 -7.62 0.67 6.96
CA ALA A 76 -9.07 0.53 6.86
C ALA A 76 -9.72 1.75 6.18
N VAL A 77 -9.30 2.94 6.55
CA VAL A 77 -9.79 4.18 5.92
C VAL A 77 -9.41 4.24 4.45
N VAL A 78 -8.15 3.97 4.12
CA VAL A 78 -7.65 4.02 2.74
C VAL A 78 -8.31 2.94 1.87
N ALA A 79 -8.38 1.71 2.36
CA ALA A 79 -9.04 0.61 1.65
C ALA A 79 -10.54 0.91 1.42
N GLY A 80 -11.23 1.40 2.45
CA GLY A 80 -12.63 1.81 2.34
C GLY A 80 -12.84 2.94 1.32
N LEU A 81 -11.98 3.95 1.32
CA LEU A 81 -12.04 5.03 0.33
C LEU A 81 -11.83 4.51 -1.10
N HIS A 82 -10.84 3.63 -1.32
CA HIS A 82 -10.61 3.04 -2.65
C HIS A 82 -11.78 2.15 -3.08
N LEU A 83 -12.34 1.38 -2.16
CA LEU A 83 -13.51 0.54 -2.44
C LEU A 83 -14.70 1.38 -2.94
N VAL A 84 -14.97 2.51 -2.30
CA VAL A 84 -16.09 3.39 -2.68
C VAL A 84 -15.78 4.21 -3.93
N THR A 85 -14.60 4.82 -4.02
CA THR A 85 -14.29 5.79 -5.10
C THR A 85 -13.85 5.14 -6.40
N ILE A 86 -13.15 4.02 -6.33
CA ILE A 86 -12.63 3.28 -7.49
C ILE A 86 -13.49 2.05 -7.78
N GLY A 87 -13.88 1.32 -6.73
CA GLY A 87 -14.64 0.07 -6.84
C GLY A 87 -16.15 0.25 -6.90
N GLY A 88 -16.67 1.49 -6.77
CA GLY A 88 -18.10 1.75 -6.77
C GLY A 88 -18.89 1.07 -5.62
N GLY A 89 -18.19 0.70 -4.54
CA GLY A 89 -18.79 0.05 -3.36
C GLY A 89 -19.09 -1.44 -3.56
N VAL A 90 -18.63 -2.05 -4.64
CA VAL A 90 -18.85 -3.48 -4.91
C VAL A 90 -18.06 -4.33 -3.91
N THR A 91 -18.74 -5.28 -3.29
CA THR A 91 -18.16 -6.21 -2.31
C THR A 91 -18.36 -7.66 -2.74
N PRO A 92 -17.37 -8.53 -2.56
CA PRO A 92 -16.01 -8.28 -2.08
C PRO A 92 -15.18 -7.38 -3.01
N PRO A 93 -14.05 -6.81 -2.54
CA PRO A 93 -13.19 -5.96 -3.37
C PRO A 93 -12.76 -6.68 -4.64
N THR A 94 -12.97 -6.04 -5.78
CA THR A 94 -12.56 -6.62 -7.06
C THR A 94 -11.05 -6.59 -7.25
N PRO A 95 -10.45 -7.49 -8.04
CA PRO A 95 -9.02 -7.44 -8.38
C PRO A 95 -8.59 -6.08 -8.92
N PHE A 96 -9.46 -5.40 -9.66
CA PHE A 96 -9.22 -4.06 -10.18
C PHE A 96 -8.95 -3.02 -9.08
N VAL A 97 -9.75 -3.03 -8.01
CA VAL A 97 -9.58 -2.11 -6.87
C VAL A 97 -8.32 -2.46 -6.08
N ALA A 98 -8.07 -3.77 -5.89
CA ALA A 98 -6.86 -4.24 -5.22
C ALA A 98 -5.60 -3.81 -5.97
N GLN A 99 -5.57 -3.90 -7.28
CA GLN A 99 -4.44 -3.45 -8.10
C GLN A 99 -4.26 -1.94 -8.06
N CYS A 100 -5.36 -1.17 -8.06
CA CYS A 100 -5.26 0.25 -7.82
C CYS A 100 -4.56 0.55 -6.49
N LEU A 101 -4.95 -0.12 -5.42
CA LEU A 101 -4.33 0.08 -4.10
C LEU A 101 -2.85 -0.31 -4.09
N ILE A 102 -2.47 -1.43 -4.73
CA ILE A 102 -1.07 -1.86 -4.88
C ILE A 102 -0.22 -0.78 -5.54
N GLY A 103 -0.73 -0.08 -6.54
CA GLY A 103 -0.02 0.98 -7.24
C GLY A 103 0.41 2.15 -6.33
N SER A 104 -0.23 2.35 -5.19
CA SER A 104 0.17 3.36 -4.21
C SER A 104 1.52 3.05 -3.53
N VAL A 105 1.88 1.78 -3.44
CA VAL A 105 3.11 1.32 -2.75
C VAL A 105 4.38 1.86 -3.42
N PRO A 106 4.62 1.63 -4.73
CA PRO A 106 5.82 2.17 -5.39
C PRO A 106 5.83 3.70 -5.40
N ILE A 107 4.68 4.36 -5.54
CA ILE A 107 4.62 5.83 -5.52
C ILE A 107 5.05 6.37 -4.15
N ALA A 108 4.48 5.82 -3.08
CA ALA A 108 4.86 6.20 -1.72
C ALA A 108 6.36 5.93 -1.47
N PHE A 109 6.88 4.80 -1.94
CA PHE A 109 8.28 4.43 -1.81
C PHE A 109 9.19 5.42 -2.54
N VAL A 110 8.89 5.78 -3.79
CA VAL A 110 9.64 6.78 -4.57
C VAL A 110 9.68 8.12 -3.84
N LEU A 111 8.52 8.60 -3.40
CA LEU A 111 8.43 9.89 -2.70
C LEU A 111 9.25 9.91 -1.42
N MET A 112 9.29 8.81 -0.68
CA MET A 112 10.00 8.74 0.60
C MET A 112 11.49 8.45 0.47
N THR A 113 11.89 7.63 -0.50
CA THR A 113 13.30 7.19 -0.66
C THR A 113 14.07 8.03 -1.65
N LEU A 114 13.64 8.07 -2.92
CA LEU A 114 14.38 8.77 -3.98
C LEU A 114 14.31 10.29 -3.82
N TRP A 115 13.15 10.80 -3.42
CA TRP A 115 12.95 12.23 -3.21
C TRP A 115 13.18 12.68 -1.78
N GLY A 116 13.52 11.76 -0.85
CA GLY A 116 13.75 12.09 0.56
C GLY A 116 12.56 12.75 1.24
N GLY A 117 11.35 12.48 0.76
CA GLY A 117 10.11 13.11 1.23
C GLY A 117 9.90 14.55 0.75
N TRP A 118 10.76 15.07 -0.17
CA TRP A 118 10.54 16.41 -0.74
C TRP A 118 9.28 16.42 -1.63
N PRO A 119 8.46 17.49 -1.65
CA PRO A 119 8.59 18.74 -0.88
C PRO A 119 7.99 18.66 0.54
N PHE A 120 7.42 17.54 0.95
CA PHE A 120 6.69 17.37 2.22
C PHE A 120 7.59 17.49 3.46
N SER A 121 8.87 17.17 3.31
CA SER A 121 9.89 17.36 4.35
C SER A 121 10.13 18.83 4.71
N LEU A 122 9.72 19.77 3.86
CA LEU A 122 9.78 21.21 4.13
C LEU A 122 8.61 21.69 5.00
N VAL A 123 7.59 20.89 5.19
CA VAL A 123 6.43 21.23 6.01
C VAL A 123 6.86 21.29 7.48
N ARG A 124 6.59 22.42 8.14
CA ARG A 124 7.01 22.68 9.51
C ARG A 124 6.56 21.61 10.52
N SER A 125 5.40 20.99 10.28
CA SER A 125 4.89 19.90 11.11
C SER A 125 5.17 18.56 10.40
N PRO A 126 6.00 17.67 10.94
CA PRO A 126 6.27 16.37 10.36
C PRO A 126 5.01 15.50 10.20
N MET A 127 4.05 15.65 11.14
CA MET A 127 2.76 14.96 11.03
C MET A 127 1.96 15.42 9.81
N LEU A 128 1.87 16.74 9.61
CA LEU A 128 1.18 17.31 8.45
C LEU A 128 1.93 16.95 7.15
N GLY A 129 3.26 17.05 7.14
CA GLY A 129 4.08 16.66 6.00
C GLY A 129 3.84 15.20 5.59
N GLY A 130 3.85 14.29 6.56
CA GLY A 130 3.56 12.88 6.29
C GLY A 130 2.12 12.63 5.82
N ALA A 131 1.13 13.29 6.41
CA ALA A 131 -0.25 13.18 5.96
C ALA A 131 -0.42 13.67 4.51
N LEU A 132 0.17 14.82 4.16
CA LEU A 132 0.15 15.36 2.80
C LEU A 132 0.87 14.45 1.82
N LEU A 133 2.00 13.85 2.21
CA LEU A 133 2.71 12.88 1.38
C LEU A 133 1.83 11.68 1.04
N LEU A 134 1.12 11.12 2.02
CA LEU A 134 0.20 10.01 1.78
C LEU A 134 -0.97 10.41 0.89
N VAL A 135 -1.58 11.56 1.16
CA VAL A 135 -2.70 12.07 0.32
C VAL A 135 -2.25 12.23 -1.13
N VAL A 136 -1.05 12.79 -1.35
CA VAL A 136 -0.50 12.94 -2.70
C VAL A 136 -0.14 11.59 -3.31
N ALA A 137 0.45 10.66 -2.54
CA ALA A 137 0.77 9.33 -3.05
C ALA A 137 -0.48 8.58 -3.52
N TYR A 138 -1.54 8.56 -2.70
CA TYR A 138 -2.80 7.93 -3.07
C TYR A 138 -3.55 8.67 -4.19
N GLY A 139 -3.57 10.00 -4.15
CA GLY A 139 -4.19 10.82 -5.19
C GLY A 139 -3.50 10.67 -6.55
N LEU A 140 -2.16 10.72 -6.56
CA LEU A 140 -1.37 10.49 -7.76
C LEU A 140 -1.56 9.07 -8.29
N ASN A 141 -1.59 8.08 -7.40
CA ASN A 141 -1.89 6.71 -7.77
C ASN A 141 -3.27 6.57 -8.43
N ALA A 142 -4.31 7.14 -7.83
CA ALA A 142 -5.66 7.10 -8.38
C ALA A 142 -5.74 7.78 -9.76
N LEU A 143 -5.03 8.91 -9.94
CA LEU A 143 -4.94 9.61 -11.20
C LEU A 143 -4.21 8.76 -12.25
N LEU A 144 -3.02 8.26 -11.93
CA LEU A 144 -2.22 7.43 -12.84
C LEU A 144 -2.95 6.13 -13.20
N PHE A 145 -3.60 5.50 -12.22
CA PHE A 145 -4.34 4.29 -12.44
C PHE A 145 -5.53 4.52 -13.42
N ARG A 146 -6.26 5.62 -13.26
CA ARG A 146 -7.34 5.97 -14.18
C ARG A 146 -6.85 6.25 -15.60
N THR A 147 -5.72 6.95 -15.74
CA THR A 147 -5.17 7.32 -17.04
C THR A 147 -4.45 6.18 -17.72
N LEU A 148 -3.70 5.35 -16.95
CA LEU A 148 -2.89 4.26 -17.48
C LEU A 148 -3.62 2.91 -17.51
N SER A 149 -4.78 2.78 -16.89
CA SER A 149 -5.57 1.53 -16.96
C SER A 149 -6.22 1.31 -18.32
N ASP A 150 -6.31 2.33 -19.14
CA ASP A 150 -6.74 2.20 -20.53
C ASP A 150 -5.53 2.23 -21.47
N PHE A 151 -5.01 1.05 -21.77
CA PHE A 151 -3.85 0.89 -22.66
C PHE A 151 -4.20 0.74 -24.14
N GLY A 152 -5.47 0.90 -24.53
CA GLY A 152 -5.91 0.78 -25.90
C GLY A 152 -5.17 1.72 -26.86
N TRP A 153 -4.70 2.86 -26.37
CA TRP A 153 -3.90 3.82 -27.13
C TRP A 153 -2.43 3.40 -27.33
N LEU A 154 -1.90 2.56 -26.42
CA LEU A 154 -0.48 2.19 -26.44
C LEU A 154 -0.22 0.86 -27.18
N VAL A 155 -1.10 -0.09 -27.11
CA VAL A 155 -0.85 -1.46 -27.54
C VAL A 155 -1.75 -1.88 -28.72
N GLY A 156 -2.68 -1.00 -29.13
CA GLY A 156 -3.73 -1.40 -30.10
C GLY A 156 -4.40 -2.68 -29.61
N ALA A 157 -5.66 -2.65 -29.30
CA ALA A 157 -6.42 -3.71 -28.67
C ALA A 157 -5.85 -5.14 -28.87
N PRO A 158 -4.98 -5.68 -28.01
CA PRO A 158 -4.62 -7.09 -28.11
C PRO A 158 -5.89 -7.92 -27.92
N PRO A 159 -5.97 -9.14 -28.45
CA PRO A 159 -7.07 -10.04 -28.19
C PRO A 159 -7.05 -10.38 -26.71
N TYR A 160 -7.75 -9.60 -25.96
CA TYR A 160 -7.77 -9.65 -24.51
C TYR A 160 -8.96 -10.50 -24.06
N VAL A 161 -8.71 -11.46 -23.19
CA VAL A 161 -9.78 -12.28 -22.64
C VAL A 161 -10.39 -11.49 -21.49
N GLU A 162 -11.42 -10.71 -21.79
CA GLU A 162 -12.15 -9.85 -20.83
C GLU A 162 -12.60 -10.58 -19.55
N SER A 163 -12.78 -11.90 -19.63
CA SER A 163 -13.22 -12.74 -18.52
C SER A 163 -12.18 -12.90 -17.38
N LEU A 164 -10.91 -12.52 -17.62
CA LEU A 164 -9.81 -12.77 -16.69
C LEU A 164 -9.23 -11.49 -16.06
N ASP A 165 -9.90 -10.37 -16.11
CA ASP A 165 -9.42 -9.04 -15.71
C ASP A 165 -8.62 -8.34 -16.83
N PRO A 166 -9.32 -7.62 -17.69
CA PRO A 166 -8.79 -7.06 -18.94
C PRO A 166 -7.66 -6.05 -18.75
N LYS A 167 -7.55 -5.44 -17.60
CA LYS A 167 -6.53 -4.41 -17.33
C LYS A 167 -5.46 -4.88 -16.33
N GLY A 168 -5.69 -6.00 -15.71
CA GLY A 168 -4.91 -6.49 -14.59
C GLY A 168 -3.45 -6.84 -14.88
N PRO A 169 -3.15 -7.66 -15.89
CA PRO A 169 -1.77 -8.09 -16.14
C PRO A 169 -0.84 -6.93 -16.49
N ILE A 170 -1.31 -5.97 -17.29
CA ILE A 170 -0.50 -4.82 -17.70
C ILE A 170 -0.28 -3.87 -16.53
N THR A 171 -1.32 -3.59 -15.75
CA THR A 171 -1.22 -2.73 -14.57
C THR A 171 -0.29 -3.36 -13.52
N SER A 172 -0.42 -4.65 -13.26
CA SER A 172 0.47 -5.38 -12.34
C SER A 172 1.91 -5.37 -12.83
N TRP A 173 2.13 -5.49 -14.14
CA TRP A 173 3.46 -5.45 -14.74
C TRP A 173 4.11 -4.06 -14.60
N VAL A 174 3.37 -3.00 -14.88
CA VAL A 174 3.84 -1.62 -14.69
C VAL A 174 4.19 -1.36 -13.23
N VAL A 175 3.33 -1.76 -12.30
CA VAL A 175 3.59 -1.64 -10.86
C VAL A 175 4.84 -2.40 -10.45
N LEU A 176 5.01 -3.62 -10.93
CA LEU A 176 6.19 -4.44 -10.63
C LEU A 176 7.46 -3.81 -11.18
N VAL A 177 7.46 -3.34 -12.44
CA VAL A 177 8.61 -2.67 -13.06
C VAL A 177 8.97 -1.40 -12.29
N VAL A 178 8.00 -0.56 -11.95
CA VAL A 178 8.23 0.64 -11.15
C VAL A 178 8.78 0.29 -9.77
N LEU A 179 8.23 -0.71 -9.11
CA LEU A 179 8.71 -1.16 -7.80
C LEU A 179 10.15 -1.67 -7.86
N VAL A 180 10.45 -2.56 -8.79
CA VAL A 180 11.79 -3.14 -8.94
C VAL A 180 12.82 -2.08 -9.32
N THR A 181 12.50 -1.21 -10.27
CA THR A 181 13.42 -0.13 -10.69
C THR A 181 13.68 0.87 -9.58
N THR A 182 12.66 1.23 -8.80
CA THR A 182 12.82 2.14 -7.67
C THR A 182 13.58 1.51 -6.51
N MET A 183 13.36 0.23 -6.23
CA MET A 183 14.16 -0.50 -5.23
C MET A 183 15.62 -0.62 -5.66
N ALA A 184 15.88 -0.93 -6.93
CA ALA A 184 17.24 -1.01 -7.46
C ALA A 184 17.96 0.34 -7.47
N ALA A 185 17.22 1.44 -7.66
CA ALA A 185 17.81 2.79 -7.62
C ALA A 185 18.03 3.31 -6.20
N ALA A 186 17.43 2.69 -5.18
CA ALA A 186 17.55 3.05 -3.77
C ALA A 186 18.67 2.27 -3.04
N LEU A 187 19.26 1.26 -3.66
CA LEU A 187 20.40 0.48 -3.18
C LEU A 187 21.72 1.07 -3.66
#